data_e15c9593c9af8d1275227cf98bff0fdf
#
_entry.id   e15c9593c9af8d1275227cf98bff0fdf
#
_cell.length_a   1.000
_cell.length_b   1.000
_cell.length_c   1.000
_cell.angle_alpha   90.00
_cell.angle_beta   90.00
_cell.angle_gamma   90.00
#
_symmetry.space_group_name_H-M   'P 1'
#
loop_
_entity.id
_entity.type
_entity.pdbx_description
1 polymer ?
#
loop_
_entity_poly.entity_id
_entity_poly.type
_entity_poly.pdbx_seq_one_letter_code
_entity_poly.pdbx_strand_id
1 'polypeptide(L)'
;ISPYATEWYKHRIEQNKSKESPPVYWSFWGDLQYKLLQCLPEKKISKKTKDLLNVLHRRFYKVPLHYSNSNIHSGWITSPVSGKNISKAQWLQIITNSKLKKQKFPKLVEGKDGFIESSYEAYARDFQMVVKQNPQEMIEIILKNKEFVLPIFIDSLFLGIELSEKLETIDLSILEKLFLEFPCDMKSYRASYFCGIIRNLKKVNWSPNIINQLINIALNHFNSELSSNANQKDSCQTLCNNALNSVKGRAAMAIGHLLQENKEFFSQFKD
;
A
#
# COMPACT_ATOMS: atom_id res chain seq x y z
N ILE A 1 -22.40 23.95 -10.17
CA ILE A 1 -21.65 23.55 -8.96
C ILE A 1 -21.46 22.05 -9.05
N SER A 2 -20.20 21.60 -8.98
CA SER A 2 -19.91 20.16 -9.04
C SER A 2 -20.58 19.45 -7.85
N PRO A 3 -21.22 18.28 -8.06
CA PRO A 3 -21.77 17.46 -6.97
C PRO A 3 -20.76 17.19 -5.85
N TYR A 4 -19.49 16.99 -6.22
CA TYR A 4 -18.38 16.78 -5.29
C TYR A 4 -18.17 17.94 -4.30
N ALA A 5 -18.31 19.19 -4.76
CA ALA A 5 -18.20 20.34 -3.86
C ALA A 5 -19.31 20.34 -2.80
N THR A 6 -20.51 19.90 -3.16
CA THR A 6 -21.64 19.82 -2.23
C THR A 6 -21.45 18.74 -1.17
N GLU A 7 -20.93 17.57 -1.56
CA GLU A 7 -20.66 16.49 -0.61
C GLU A 7 -19.50 16.83 0.32
N TRP A 8 -18.45 17.47 -0.18
CA TRP A 8 -17.34 17.93 0.63
C TRP A 8 -17.80 18.95 1.69
N TYR A 9 -18.68 19.89 1.32
CA TYR A 9 -19.25 20.86 2.26
C TYR A 9 -20.14 20.19 3.31
N LYS A 10 -20.97 19.22 2.93
CA LYS A 10 -21.79 18.43 3.85
C LYS A 10 -20.93 17.71 4.89
N HIS A 11 -19.89 17.01 4.42
CA HIS A 11 -18.96 16.31 5.31
C HIS A 11 -18.27 17.27 6.30
N ARG A 12 -17.84 18.45 5.84
CA ARG A 12 -17.22 19.46 6.71
C ARG A 12 -18.17 20.04 7.74
N ILE A 13 -19.43 20.21 7.40
CA ILE A 13 -20.47 20.62 8.35
C ILE A 13 -20.68 19.53 9.40
N GLU A 14 -20.72 18.29 8.98
CA GLU A 14 -20.93 17.14 9.85
C GLU A 14 -19.77 16.97 10.87
N GLN A 15 -18.53 17.11 10.42
CA GLN A 15 -17.35 17.10 11.30
C GLN A 15 -17.32 18.24 12.33
N ASN A 16 -18.03 19.31 12.10
CA ASN A 16 -18.05 20.48 12.99
C ASN A 16 -19.33 20.63 13.81
N LYS A 17 -20.26 19.68 13.73
CA LYS A 17 -21.52 19.68 14.49
C LYS A 17 -21.32 19.70 16.01
N SER A 18 -20.21 19.20 16.50
CA SER A 18 -19.87 19.12 17.93
C SER A 18 -19.24 20.40 18.50
N LYS A 19 -19.02 21.44 17.69
CA LYS A 19 -18.47 22.71 18.15
C LYS A 19 -19.56 23.62 18.67
N GLU A 20 -19.25 24.42 19.69
CA GLU A 20 -20.22 25.39 20.29
C GLU A 20 -20.85 26.34 19.27
N SER A 21 -20.14 26.65 18.21
CA SER A 21 -20.65 27.44 17.09
C SER A 21 -20.35 26.73 15.76
N PRO A 22 -21.18 25.77 15.35
CA PRO A 22 -20.95 25.08 14.10
C PRO A 22 -21.02 26.07 12.93
N PRO A 23 -20.01 26.01 12.02
CA PRO A 23 -20.01 26.91 10.88
C PRO A 23 -21.20 26.64 9.97
N VAL A 24 -21.90 27.68 9.57
CA VAL A 24 -23.02 27.57 8.64
C VAL A 24 -22.51 27.19 7.25
N TYR A 25 -23.26 26.35 6.54
CA TYR A 25 -22.92 25.92 5.17
C TYR A 25 -22.48 27.07 4.26
N TRP A 26 -23.17 28.21 4.35
CA TRP A 26 -22.87 29.41 3.56
C TRP A 26 -21.49 30.02 3.84
N SER A 27 -20.90 29.76 5.00
CA SER A 27 -19.58 30.28 5.36
C SER A 27 -18.47 29.70 4.50
N PHE A 28 -18.69 28.50 3.97
CA PHE A 28 -17.67 27.77 3.16
C PHE A 28 -18.00 27.78 1.67
N TRP A 29 -19.21 28.13 1.29
CA TRP A 29 -19.63 28.06 -0.10
C TRP A 29 -18.77 28.96 -0.99
N GLY A 30 -18.05 28.36 -1.94
CA GLY A 30 -17.16 29.06 -2.85
C GLY A 30 -15.72 29.27 -2.33
N ASP A 31 -15.38 28.94 -1.09
CA ASP A 31 -14.03 29.10 -0.53
C ASP A 31 -12.96 28.33 -1.35
N LEU A 32 -13.20 27.05 -1.62
CA LEU A 32 -12.29 26.26 -2.46
C LEU A 32 -12.20 26.80 -3.89
N GLN A 33 -13.33 27.20 -4.47
CA GLN A 33 -13.36 27.79 -5.81
C GLN A 33 -12.55 29.09 -5.85
N TYR A 34 -12.70 29.94 -4.85
CA TYR A 34 -11.94 31.19 -4.73
C TYR A 34 -10.43 30.92 -4.68
N LYS A 35 -10.00 30.00 -3.83
CA LYS A 35 -8.58 29.62 -3.72
C LYS A 35 -8.01 29.08 -5.04
N LEU A 36 -8.74 28.20 -5.70
CA LEU A 36 -8.30 27.62 -6.98
C LEU A 36 -8.27 28.65 -8.11
N LEU A 37 -9.27 29.51 -8.19
CA LEU A 37 -9.35 30.50 -9.25
C LEU A 37 -8.29 31.61 -9.14
N GLN A 38 -7.85 31.93 -7.92
CA GLN A 38 -6.73 32.87 -7.71
C GLN A 38 -5.38 32.36 -8.23
N CYS A 39 -5.21 31.04 -8.34
CA CYS A 39 -3.98 30.46 -8.88
C CYS A 39 -3.92 30.53 -10.42
N LEU A 40 -5.01 30.91 -11.10
CA LEU A 40 -5.04 30.94 -12.56
C LEU A 40 -4.51 32.26 -13.09
N PRO A 41 -3.67 32.25 -14.13
CA PRO A 41 -3.19 33.47 -14.77
C PRO A 41 -4.37 34.28 -15.35
N GLU A 42 -4.46 35.57 -15.02
CA GLU A 42 -5.56 36.45 -15.46
C GLU A 42 -5.82 36.44 -16.97
N LYS A 43 -4.75 36.30 -17.76
CA LYS A 43 -4.83 36.27 -19.23
C LYS A 43 -5.49 35.00 -19.78
N LYS A 44 -5.63 33.93 -18.95
CA LYS A 44 -6.16 32.64 -19.39
C LYS A 44 -7.58 32.37 -18.86
N ILE A 45 -8.15 33.27 -18.06
CA ILE A 45 -9.49 33.07 -17.51
C ILE A 45 -10.54 33.77 -18.38
N SER A 46 -11.69 33.08 -18.58
CA SER A 46 -12.81 33.63 -19.33
C SER A 46 -13.46 34.78 -18.60
N LYS A 47 -14.20 35.63 -19.32
CA LYS A 47 -15.00 36.72 -18.71
C LYS A 47 -15.91 36.21 -17.62
N LYS A 48 -16.63 35.11 -17.87
CA LYS A 48 -17.53 34.46 -16.90
C LYS A 48 -16.78 34.02 -15.62
N THR A 49 -15.56 33.53 -15.75
CA THR A 49 -14.72 33.14 -14.61
C THR A 49 -14.22 34.34 -13.84
N LYS A 50 -13.90 35.48 -14.53
CA LYS A 50 -13.53 36.74 -13.86
C LYS A 50 -14.69 37.29 -13.04
N ASP A 51 -15.90 37.27 -13.59
CA ASP A 51 -17.10 37.73 -12.90
C ASP A 51 -17.35 36.91 -11.63
N LEU A 52 -17.22 35.57 -11.72
CA LEU A 52 -17.30 34.67 -10.56
C LEU A 52 -16.20 34.99 -9.53
N LEU A 53 -14.97 35.19 -9.97
CA LEU A 53 -13.85 35.52 -9.08
C LEU A 53 -14.10 36.83 -8.34
N ASN A 54 -14.65 37.84 -9.01
CA ASN A 54 -15.01 39.11 -8.41
C ASN A 54 -16.12 38.98 -7.33
N VAL A 55 -17.09 38.09 -7.58
CA VAL A 55 -18.14 37.78 -6.57
C VAL A 55 -17.51 37.07 -5.36
N LEU A 56 -16.68 36.09 -5.59
CA LEU A 56 -15.99 35.35 -4.52
C LEU A 56 -15.00 36.25 -3.77
N HIS A 57 -14.31 37.15 -4.46
CA HIS A 57 -13.40 38.11 -3.84
C HIS A 57 -14.15 39.02 -2.85
N ARG A 58 -15.29 39.62 -3.23
CA ARG A 58 -16.10 40.45 -2.33
C ARG A 58 -16.55 39.68 -1.08
N ARG A 59 -16.72 38.37 -1.19
CA ARG A 59 -17.15 37.53 -0.08
C ARG A 59 -15.99 37.16 0.85
N PHE A 60 -14.82 36.88 0.31
CA PHE A 60 -13.68 36.28 1.03
C PHE A 60 -12.51 37.23 1.26
N TYR A 61 -12.52 38.47 0.76
CA TYR A 61 -11.36 39.36 0.85
C TYR A 61 -10.91 39.70 2.26
N LYS A 62 -11.83 39.67 3.23
CA LYS A 62 -11.54 39.90 4.66
C LYS A 62 -11.23 38.63 5.43
N VAL A 63 -11.52 37.47 4.84
CA VAL A 63 -11.10 36.23 5.41
C VAL A 63 -9.63 36.13 5.07
N PRO A 64 -8.72 36.22 6.05
CA PRO A 64 -7.31 35.95 5.76
C PRO A 64 -7.35 34.65 4.99
N LEU A 65 -6.66 34.60 3.85
CA LEU A 65 -6.30 33.34 3.23
C LEU A 65 -5.46 32.65 4.32
N HIS A 66 -6.15 32.10 5.29
CA HIS A 66 -5.61 30.97 5.96
C HIS A 66 -5.48 29.97 4.78
N TYR A 67 -4.33 30.06 4.11
CA TYR A 67 -3.62 28.82 3.96
C TYR A 67 -3.74 28.26 5.37
N SER A 68 -4.86 27.56 5.63
CA SER A 68 -4.73 26.49 6.56
C SER A 68 -3.50 25.85 5.95
N ASN A 69 -2.38 26.08 6.55
CA ASN A 69 -1.37 25.10 6.52
C ASN A 69 -2.21 23.87 6.82
N SER A 70 -2.90 23.39 5.77
CA SER A 70 -3.41 22.05 5.80
C SER A 70 -2.16 21.40 6.24
N ASN A 71 -2.16 20.95 7.47
CA ASN A 71 -1.06 20.24 8.03
C ASN A 71 -0.93 18.94 7.22
N ILE A 72 -0.87 19.07 5.90
CA ILE A 72 -0.18 18.17 5.01
C ILE A 72 1.28 18.44 5.39
N HIS A 73 1.58 18.03 6.59
CA HIS A 73 2.93 17.74 6.93
C HIS A 73 3.28 16.58 5.99
N SER A 74 3.92 16.92 4.88
CA SER A 74 4.66 15.93 4.11
C SER A 74 5.79 15.48 5.02
N GLY A 75 5.43 14.66 6.01
CA GLY A 75 6.35 14.01 6.89
C GLY A 75 6.93 12.84 6.12
N TRP A 76 8.24 12.78 6.03
CA TRP A 76 8.90 11.58 5.59
C TRP A 76 8.83 10.59 6.75
N ILE A 77 8.16 9.46 6.54
CA ILE A 77 8.26 8.34 7.47
C ILE A 77 9.64 7.74 7.22
N THR A 78 10.59 8.07 8.06
CA THR A 78 11.92 7.46 8.03
C THR A 78 12.10 6.63 9.28
N SER A 79 12.74 5.48 9.13
CA SER A 79 13.25 4.78 10.30
C SER A 79 14.28 5.67 11.00
N PRO A 80 14.28 5.74 12.34
CA PRO A 80 15.25 6.54 13.11
C PRO A 80 16.69 6.07 12.89
N VAL A 81 16.86 4.84 12.38
CA VAL A 81 18.15 4.27 12.02
C VAL A 81 18.03 3.71 10.61
N SER A 82 18.92 4.14 9.70
CA SER A 82 18.98 3.57 8.35
C SER A 82 19.17 2.06 8.43
N GLY A 83 18.34 1.30 7.72
CA GLY A 83 18.41 -0.16 7.68
C GLY A 83 19.79 -0.71 7.33
N LYS A 84 20.59 0.05 6.58
CA LYS A 84 21.99 -0.29 6.26
C LYS A 84 22.93 -0.35 7.49
N ASN A 85 22.58 0.36 8.54
CA ASN A 85 23.38 0.45 9.76
C ASN A 85 22.92 -0.49 10.87
N ILE A 86 21.85 -1.27 10.63
CA ILE A 86 21.28 -2.20 11.60
C ILE A 86 21.96 -3.56 11.41
N SER A 87 22.63 -4.06 12.45
CA SER A 87 23.24 -5.38 12.45
C SER A 87 22.18 -6.50 12.49
N LYS A 88 22.56 -7.73 12.12
CA LYS A 88 21.68 -8.91 12.18
C LYS A 88 21.08 -9.13 13.58
N ALA A 89 21.89 -8.99 14.62
CA ALA A 89 21.42 -9.15 16.00
C ALA A 89 20.37 -8.08 16.37
N GLN A 90 20.57 -6.85 15.93
CA GLN A 90 19.60 -5.76 16.13
C GLN A 90 18.34 -6.01 15.30
N TRP A 91 18.45 -6.49 14.06
CA TRP A 91 17.28 -6.89 13.28
C TRP A 91 16.46 -7.96 14.00
N LEU A 92 17.14 -9.00 14.53
CA LEU A 92 16.46 -10.05 15.28
C LEU A 92 15.70 -9.46 16.48
N GLN A 93 16.29 -8.54 17.22
CA GLN A 93 15.61 -7.86 18.32
C GLN A 93 14.39 -7.04 17.84
N ILE A 94 14.49 -6.35 16.71
CA ILE A 94 13.42 -5.53 16.16
C ILE A 94 12.26 -6.42 15.71
N ILE A 95 12.53 -7.46 14.91
CA ILE A 95 11.48 -8.30 14.29
C ILE A 95 10.72 -9.17 15.31
N THR A 96 11.34 -9.44 16.48
CA THR A 96 10.75 -10.24 17.57
C THR A 96 10.20 -9.39 18.72
N ASN A 97 10.34 -8.07 18.67
CA ASN A 97 9.95 -7.20 19.77
C ASN A 97 8.44 -6.93 19.80
N SER A 98 7.72 -7.70 20.60
CA SER A 98 6.27 -7.53 20.78
C SER A 98 5.84 -6.16 21.32
N LYS A 99 6.75 -5.41 21.99
CA LYS A 99 6.48 -4.05 22.49
C LYS A 99 6.30 -3.05 21.35
N LEU A 100 6.93 -3.27 20.19
CA LEU A 100 6.74 -2.43 18.99
C LEU A 100 5.28 -2.44 18.54
N LYS A 101 4.57 -3.56 18.72
CA LYS A 101 3.14 -3.70 18.39
C LYS A 101 2.23 -2.84 19.28
N LYS A 102 2.68 -2.51 20.50
CA LYS A 102 1.94 -1.72 21.49
C LYS A 102 2.29 -0.24 21.45
N GLN A 103 3.33 0.16 20.74
CA GLN A 103 3.66 1.57 20.55
C GLN A 103 2.58 2.20 19.68
N LYS A 104 1.59 2.79 20.34
CA LYS A 104 0.67 3.70 19.69
C LYS A 104 1.48 4.90 19.22
N PHE A 105 1.64 4.96 17.92
CA PHE A 105 2.06 6.08 17.07
C PHE A 105 2.90 7.23 17.66
N PRO A 106 3.56 7.88 16.78
CA PRO A 106 4.95 8.24 16.90
C PRO A 106 5.09 9.38 17.86
N LYS A 107 6.19 9.41 18.58
CA LYS A 107 6.70 10.69 19.03
C LYS A 107 7.10 11.46 17.77
N LEU A 108 6.27 12.44 17.41
CA LEU A 108 6.66 13.46 16.45
C LEU A 108 7.95 14.10 16.98
N VAL A 109 9.05 13.83 16.32
CA VAL A 109 10.29 14.54 16.59
C VAL A 109 10.27 15.73 15.64
N GLU A 110 10.03 16.92 16.17
CA GLU A 110 10.19 18.17 15.44
C GLU A 110 11.66 18.35 15.07
N GLY A 111 11.98 18.14 13.80
CA GLY A 111 13.28 18.47 13.24
C GLY A 111 13.23 19.80 12.51
N LYS A 112 14.41 20.36 12.17
CA LYS A 112 14.52 21.60 11.39
C LYS A 112 13.86 21.52 10.01
N ASP A 113 13.64 20.30 9.48
CA ASP A 113 13.16 20.05 8.11
C ASP A 113 11.81 19.32 8.06
N GLY A 114 11.03 19.31 9.14
CA GLY A 114 9.72 18.64 9.21
C GLY A 114 9.66 17.53 10.26
N PHE A 115 8.53 16.80 10.26
CA PHE A 115 8.29 15.73 11.23
C PHE A 115 8.99 14.45 10.76
N ILE A 116 9.83 13.87 11.62
CA ILE A 116 10.36 12.52 11.43
C ILE A 116 9.48 11.57 12.24
N GLU A 117 8.71 10.76 11.57
CA GLU A 117 7.91 9.75 12.20
C GLU A 117 8.68 8.43 12.24
N SER A 118 8.95 7.94 13.44
CA SER A 118 9.45 6.58 13.64
C SER A 118 8.26 5.66 13.86
N SER A 119 7.91 4.86 12.88
CA SER A 119 6.83 3.92 13.00
C SER A 119 7.32 2.47 12.85
N TYR A 120 6.51 1.57 13.34
CA TYR A 120 6.68 0.14 13.17
C TYR A 120 6.72 -0.27 11.68
N GLU A 121 5.90 0.40 10.87
CA GLU A 121 5.87 0.24 9.42
C GLU A 121 7.16 0.75 8.74
N ALA A 122 7.80 1.76 9.31
CA ALA A 122 9.09 2.24 8.81
C ALA A 122 10.19 1.18 8.98
N TYR A 123 10.25 0.53 10.14
CA TYR A 123 11.16 -0.60 10.33
C TYR A 123 10.88 -1.76 9.36
N ALA A 124 9.61 -2.09 9.11
CA ALA A 124 9.23 -3.14 8.19
C ALA A 124 9.67 -2.82 6.74
N ARG A 125 9.58 -1.53 6.34
CA ARG A 125 10.05 -1.05 5.04
C ARG A 125 11.57 -1.13 4.92
N ASP A 126 12.31 -0.73 5.97
CA ASP A 126 13.76 -0.85 5.98
C ASP A 126 14.21 -2.32 5.97
N PHE A 127 13.50 -3.18 6.71
CA PHE A 127 13.73 -4.63 6.69
C PHE A 127 13.53 -5.21 5.28
N GLN A 128 12.48 -4.81 4.56
CA GLN A 128 12.25 -5.17 3.16
C GLN A 128 13.47 -4.84 2.29
N MET A 129 14.09 -3.67 2.47
CA MET A 129 15.27 -3.27 1.69
C MET A 129 16.49 -4.13 2.00
N VAL A 130 16.66 -4.57 3.25
CA VAL A 130 17.73 -5.50 3.64
C VAL A 130 17.48 -6.90 3.07
N VAL A 131 16.24 -7.38 3.11
CA VAL A 131 15.82 -8.64 2.47
C VAL A 131 16.12 -8.63 0.99
N LYS A 132 15.78 -7.54 0.28
CA LYS A 132 16.07 -7.41 -1.16
C LYS A 132 17.55 -7.62 -1.48
N GLN A 133 18.46 -7.20 -0.61
CA GLN A 133 19.89 -7.33 -0.80
C GLN A 133 20.42 -8.71 -0.41
N ASN A 134 19.86 -9.34 0.64
CA ASN A 134 20.34 -10.61 1.21
C ASN A 134 19.15 -11.53 1.56
N PRO A 135 18.38 -11.99 0.55
CA PRO A 135 17.12 -12.69 0.78
C PRO A 135 17.31 -14.02 1.52
N GLN A 136 18.23 -14.87 1.12
CA GLN A 136 18.42 -16.17 1.74
C GLN A 136 18.74 -16.06 3.23
N GLU A 137 19.68 -15.19 3.58
CA GLU A 137 20.08 -15.00 4.98
C GLU A 137 18.91 -14.52 5.86
N MET A 138 18.08 -13.60 5.34
CA MET A 138 16.92 -13.10 6.07
C MET A 138 15.84 -14.17 6.22
N ILE A 139 15.64 -15.03 5.22
CA ILE A 139 14.76 -16.19 5.31
C ILE A 139 15.22 -17.12 6.45
N GLU A 140 16.52 -17.45 6.51
CA GLU A 140 17.05 -18.32 7.55
C GLU A 140 16.87 -17.74 8.96
N ILE A 141 17.08 -16.43 9.13
CA ILE A 141 16.85 -15.74 10.41
C ILE A 141 15.37 -15.83 10.81
N ILE A 142 14.46 -15.59 9.89
CA ILE A 142 13.03 -15.65 10.14
C ILE A 142 12.59 -17.08 10.49
N LEU A 143 13.03 -18.09 9.73
CA LEU A 143 12.69 -19.49 9.97
C LEU A 143 13.18 -20.01 11.33
N LYS A 144 14.38 -19.57 11.75
CA LYS A 144 14.92 -19.91 13.08
C LYS A 144 14.12 -19.32 14.25
N ASN A 145 13.42 -18.21 14.01
CA ASN A 145 12.71 -17.46 15.05
C ASN A 145 11.22 -17.33 14.78
N LYS A 146 10.64 -18.24 13.99
CA LYS A 146 9.29 -18.17 13.42
C LYS A 146 8.17 -17.84 14.41
N GLU A 147 8.29 -18.34 15.65
CA GLU A 147 7.25 -18.17 16.69
C GLU A 147 7.18 -16.74 17.25
N PHE A 148 8.27 -15.98 17.14
CA PHE A 148 8.39 -14.66 17.74
C PHE A 148 8.29 -13.52 16.73
N VAL A 149 8.39 -13.83 15.43
CA VAL A 149 8.40 -12.82 14.36
C VAL A 149 7.03 -12.18 14.22
N LEU A 150 7.02 -10.86 14.16
CA LEU A 150 5.80 -10.10 13.99
C LEU A 150 5.31 -10.16 12.53
N PRO A 151 3.99 -10.31 12.28
CA PRO A 151 3.42 -10.54 10.94
C PRO A 151 3.86 -9.54 9.87
N ILE A 152 4.00 -8.27 10.22
CA ILE A 152 4.42 -7.23 9.27
C ILE A 152 5.81 -7.47 8.68
N PHE A 153 6.73 -8.06 9.45
CA PHE A 153 8.07 -8.40 8.96
C PHE A 153 8.05 -9.63 8.06
N ILE A 154 7.08 -10.55 8.26
CA ILE A 154 6.86 -11.67 7.36
C ILE A 154 6.36 -11.15 6.00
N ASP A 155 5.41 -10.23 5.99
CA ASP A 155 4.91 -9.62 4.75
C ASP A 155 6.00 -8.82 4.03
N SER A 156 6.83 -8.09 4.78
CA SER A 156 7.98 -7.37 4.25
C SER A 156 9.08 -8.30 3.74
N LEU A 157 9.25 -9.48 4.35
CA LEU A 157 10.15 -10.53 3.85
C LEU A 157 9.69 -10.99 2.46
N PHE A 158 8.42 -11.38 2.31
CA PHE A 158 7.88 -11.84 1.02
C PHE A 158 8.04 -10.76 -0.06
N LEU A 159 7.71 -9.52 0.24
CA LEU A 159 7.87 -8.40 -0.69
C LEU A 159 9.36 -8.17 -1.04
N GLY A 160 10.25 -8.22 -0.06
CA GLY A 160 11.68 -8.07 -0.27
C GLY A 160 12.26 -9.16 -1.16
N ILE A 161 11.80 -10.42 -0.99
CA ILE A 161 12.18 -11.57 -1.84
C ILE A 161 11.66 -11.36 -3.27
N GLU A 162 10.39 -10.99 -3.46
CA GLU A 162 9.81 -10.73 -4.80
C GLU A 162 10.62 -9.68 -5.58
N LEU A 163 11.10 -8.64 -4.89
CA LEU A 163 11.84 -7.53 -5.47
C LEU A 163 13.36 -7.75 -5.55
N SER A 164 13.85 -8.92 -5.10
CA SER A 164 15.28 -9.20 -5.07
C SER A 164 15.82 -9.57 -6.44
N GLU A 165 16.94 -8.97 -6.82
CA GLU A 165 17.70 -9.36 -8.00
C GLU A 165 18.44 -10.71 -7.81
N LYS A 166 18.54 -11.17 -6.55
CA LYS A 166 19.16 -12.43 -6.16
C LYS A 166 18.15 -13.57 -5.98
N LEU A 167 16.91 -13.38 -6.44
CA LEU A 167 15.83 -14.34 -6.26
C LEU A 167 16.21 -15.76 -6.78
N GLU A 168 16.84 -15.84 -7.95
CA GLU A 168 17.26 -17.10 -8.55
C GLU A 168 18.42 -17.82 -7.81
N THR A 169 19.10 -17.13 -6.90
CA THR A 169 20.18 -17.69 -6.10
C THR A 169 19.76 -18.26 -4.76
N ILE A 170 18.48 -18.13 -4.42
CA ILE A 170 17.93 -18.66 -3.17
C ILE A 170 17.78 -20.17 -3.28
N ASP A 171 18.19 -20.90 -2.24
CA ASP A 171 17.93 -22.33 -2.14
C ASP A 171 16.42 -22.60 -2.14
N LEU A 172 15.97 -23.38 -3.12
CA LEU A 172 14.56 -23.71 -3.31
C LEU A 172 13.95 -24.37 -2.08
N SER A 173 14.69 -25.27 -1.43
CA SER A 173 14.21 -25.99 -0.25
C SER A 173 13.93 -25.05 0.93
N ILE A 174 14.76 -24.01 1.09
CA ILE A 174 14.60 -22.97 2.09
C ILE A 174 13.39 -22.09 1.76
N LEU A 175 13.20 -21.76 0.49
CA LEU A 175 12.09 -20.95 0.02
C LEU A 175 10.75 -21.69 0.15
N GLU A 176 10.67 -22.96 -0.24
CA GLU A 176 9.48 -23.79 -0.02
C GLU A 176 9.16 -23.94 1.47
N LYS A 177 10.18 -24.16 2.31
CA LYS A 177 10.00 -24.20 3.76
C LYS A 177 9.40 -22.90 4.30
N LEU A 178 9.87 -21.74 3.80
CA LEU A 178 9.27 -20.44 4.17
C LEU A 178 7.78 -20.36 3.82
N PHE A 179 7.41 -20.81 2.62
CA PHE A 179 6.01 -20.78 2.19
C PHE A 179 5.10 -21.71 3.00
N LEU A 180 5.61 -22.86 3.40
CA LEU A 180 4.88 -23.82 4.23
C LEU A 180 4.74 -23.37 5.68
N GLU A 181 5.76 -22.71 6.25
CA GLU A 181 5.73 -22.19 7.61
C GLU A 181 4.86 -20.93 7.76
N PHE A 182 4.78 -20.13 6.69
CA PHE A 182 4.00 -18.90 6.69
C PHE A 182 2.99 -18.90 5.54
N PRO A 183 1.97 -19.75 5.59
CA PRO A 183 0.97 -19.86 4.53
C PRO A 183 0.27 -18.52 4.30
N CYS A 184 -0.18 -18.33 3.07
CA CYS A 184 -0.87 -17.12 2.68
C CYS A 184 -2.31 -17.13 3.22
N ASP A 185 -2.66 -16.13 4.00
CA ASP A 185 -4.05 -15.86 4.36
C ASP A 185 -4.81 -15.39 3.11
N MET A 186 -6.05 -15.87 2.94
CA MET A 186 -6.92 -15.54 1.82
C MET A 186 -7.35 -14.06 1.77
N LYS A 187 -6.94 -13.25 2.76
CA LYS A 187 -7.21 -11.81 2.84
C LYS A 187 -5.93 -10.96 2.86
N SER A 188 -4.76 -11.60 2.84
CA SER A 188 -3.50 -10.89 3.03
C SER A 188 -2.82 -10.58 1.70
N TYR A 189 -2.13 -9.42 1.65
CA TYR A 189 -1.26 -9.06 0.52
C TYR A 189 -0.07 -10.01 0.32
N ARG A 190 0.28 -10.83 1.33
CA ARG A 190 1.32 -11.87 1.24
C ARG A 190 1.06 -12.81 0.07
N ALA A 191 -0.21 -13.18 -0.16
CA ALA A 191 -0.59 -14.01 -1.29
C ALA A 191 -0.19 -13.39 -2.65
N SER A 192 -0.27 -12.06 -2.77
CA SER A 192 0.19 -11.35 -3.97
C SER A 192 1.70 -11.49 -4.20
N TYR A 193 2.49 -11.32 -3.14
CA TYR A 193 3.96 -11.46 -3.21
C TYR A 193 4.37 -12.90 -3.49
N PHE A 194 3.73 -13.88 -2.84
CA PHE A 194 3.92 -15.29 -3.11
C PHE A 194 3.71 -15.62 -4.60
N CYS A 195 2.61 -15.17 -5.19
CA CYS A 195 2.35 -15.35 -6.62
C CYS A 195 3.42 -14.67 -7.50
N GLY A 196 3.90 -13.49 -7.09
CA GLY A 196 4.98 -12.78 -7.78
C GLY A 196 6.31 -13.54 -7.76
N ILE A 197 6.68 -14.11 -6.61
CA ILE A 197 7.90 -14.92 -6.47
C ILE A 197 7.83 -16.16 -7.39
N ILE A 198 6.72 -16.91 -7.35
CA ILE A 198 6.54 -18.08 -8.20
C ILE A 198 6.61 -17.70 -9.69
N ARG A 199 5.93 -16.63 -10.08
CA ARG A 199 5.97 -16.15 -11.47
C ARG A 199 7.37 -15.78 -11.93
N ASN A 200 8.18 -15.20 -11.06
CA ASN A 200 9.55 -14.81 -11.39
C ASN A 200 10.49 -16.03 -11.46
N LEU A 201 10.21 -17.11 -10.74
CA LEU A 201 10.95 -18.38 -10.73
C LEU A 201 10.25 -19.45 -11.60
N LYS A 202 9.85 -19.11 -12.80
CA LYS A 202 9.04 -19.93 -13.71
C LYS A 202 9.66 -21.25 -14.15
N LYS A 203 11.01 -21.38 -14.09
CA LYS A 203 11.75 -22.62 -14.48
C LYS A 203 11.94 -23.61 -13.32
N VAL A 204 11.40 -23.29 -12.16
CA VAL A 204 11.56 -24.12 -10.97
C VAL A 204 10.46 -25.17 -10.90
N ASN A 205 10.85 -26.41 -10.55
CA ASN A 205 9.89 -27.47 -10.25
C ASN A 205 9.44 -27.36 -8.81
N TRP A 206 8.32 -26.68 -8.59
CA TRP A 206 7.72 -26.52 -7.28
C TRP A 206 7.10 -27.82 -6.78
N SER A 207 7.15 -28.03 -5.45
CA SER A 207 6.47 -29.17 -4.84
C SER A 207 4.94 -29.08 -5.02
N PRO A 208 4.22 -30.21 -5.01
CA PRO A 208 2.76 -30.24 -5.12
C PRO A 208 2.04 -29.36 -4.08
N ASN A 209 2.60 -29.25 -2.87
CA ASN A 209 2.03 -28.41 -1.82
C ASN A 209 2.03 -26.91 -2.21
N ILE A 210 3.10 -26.45 -2.85
CA ILE A 210 3.21 -25.04 -3.29
C ILE A 210 2.24 -24.80 -4.46
N ILE A 211 2.15 -25.74 -5.39
CA ILE A 211 1.21 -25.67 -6.51
C ILE A 211 -0.24 -25.65 -6.02
N ASN A 212 -0.59 -26.52 -5.09
CA ASN A 212 -1.93 -26.54 -4.50
C ASN A 212 -2.28 -25.24 -3.77
N GLN A 213 -1.30 -24.65 -3.07
CA GLN A 213 -1.49 -23.35 -2.44
C GLN A 213 -1.74 -22.24 -3.49
N LEU A 214 -1.02 -22.25 -4.60
CA LEU A 214 -1.20 -21.30 -5.72
C LEU A 214 -2.58 -21.44 -6.35
N ILE A 215 -3.04 -22.67 -6.62
CA ILE A 215 -4.36 -22.98 -7.14
C ILE A 215 -5.45 -22.48 -6.17
N ASN A 216 -5.29 -22.79 -4.87
CA ASN A 216 -6.22 -22.34 -3.85
C ASN A 216 -6.35 -20.81 -3.80
N ILE A 217 -5.25 -20.06 -3.96
CA ILE A 217 -5.27 -18.60 -4.06
C ILE A 217 -6.04 -18.16 -5.31
N ALA A 218 -5.77 -18.78 -6.47
CA ALA A 218 -6.45 -18.44 -7.71
C ALA A 218 -7.97 -18.61 -7.63
N LEU A 219 -8.42 -19.66 -6.94
CA LEU A 219 -9.85 -19.98 -6.84
C LEU A 219 -10.54 -19.20 -5.71
N ASN A 220 -9.93 -19.12 -4.53
CA ASN A 220 -10.62 -18.80 -3.29
C ASN A 220 -10.20 -17.48 -2.63
N HIS A 221 -9.13 -16.80 -3.11
CA HIS A 221 -8.71 -15.55 -2.45
C HIS A 221 -9.80 -14.49 -2.50
N PHE A 222 -9.99 -13.78 -1.40
CA PHE A 222 -11.01 -12.74 -1.30
C PHE A 222 -10.57 -11.45 -2.02
N ASN A 223 -11.29 -11.06 -3.05
CA ASN A 223 -11.08 -9.79 -3.75
C ASN A 223 -12.04 -8.73 -3.19
N SER A 224 -11.61 -7.96 -2.20
CA SER A 224 -12.40 -6.85 -1.66
C SER A 224 -12.65 -5.72 -2.68
N GLU A 225 -11.77 -5.58 -3.65
CA GLU A 225 -11.83 -4.48 -4.63
C GLU A 225 -12.92 -4.64 -5.68
N LEU A 226 -13.31 -5.88 -5.99
CA LEU A 226 -14.38 -6.15 -6.97
C LEU A 226 -15.79 -5.95 -6.37
N SER A 227 -15.93 -5.98 -5.04
CA SER A 227 -17.23 -5.88 -4.38
C SER A 227 -17.73 -4.44 -4.18
N SER A 228 -16.84 -3.45 -4.18
CA SER A 228 -17.17 -2.06 -3.88
C SER A 228 -17.64 -1.24 -5.09
N ASN A 229 -17.39 -1.70 -6.31
CA ASN A 229 -17.65 -0.94 -7.54
C ASN A 229 -18.70 -1.56 -8.47
N ALA A 230 -19.54 -2.47 -7.96
CA ALA A 230 -20.58 -3.17 -8.78
C ALA A 230 -21.60 -2.22 -9.45
N ASN A 231 -21.62 -0.93 -9.09
CA ASN A 231 -22.53 0.07 -9.64
C ASN A 231 -21.89 1.03 -10.66
N GLN A 232 -20.59 0.94 -10.92
CA GLN A 232 -19.95 1.72 -11.98
C GLN A 232 -19.92 0.91 -13.29
N LYS A 233 -20.38 1.51 -14.39
CA LYS A 233 -20.18 0.98 -15.75
C LYS A 233 -18.70 1.14 -16.11
N ASP A 234 -17.88 0.25 -15.58
CA ASP A 234 -16.45 0.22 -15.93
C ASP A 234 -16.30 -0.22 -17.39
N SER A 235 -15.33 0.37 -18.10
CA SER A 235 -14.99 -0.12 -19.42
C SER A 235 -14.44 -1.55 -19.34
N CYS A 236 -14.58 -2.33 -20.41
CA CYS A 236 -14.02 -3.68 -20.47
C CYS A 236 -12.51 -3.68 -20.14
N GLN A 237 -11.78 -2.66 -20.58
CA GLN A 237 -10.35 -2.47 -20.28
C GLN A 237 -10.10 -2.28 -18.79
N THR A 238 -10.91 -1.52 -18.08
CA THR A 238 -10.80 -1.31 -16.62
C THR A 238 -11.05 -2.61 -15.87
N LEU A 239 -12.09 -3.36 -16.26
CA LEU A 239 -12.40 -4.67 -15.66
C LEU A 239 -11.26 -5.67 -15.87
N CYS A 240 -10.69 -5.75 -17.08
CA CYS A 240 -9.54 -6.61 -17.37
C CYS A 240 -8.32 -6.20 -16.52
N ASN A 241 -8.00 -4.92 -16.45
CA ASN A 241 -6.88 -4.42 -15.66
C ASN A 241 -7.07 -4.73 -14.16
N ASN A 242 -8.25 -4.52 -13.62
CA ASN A 242 -8.57 -4.83 -12.23
C ASN A 242 -8.48 -6.34 -11.95
N ALA A 243 -8.98 -7.17 -12.87
CA ALA A 243 -8.86 -8.61 -12.74
C ALA A 243 -7.41 -9.09 -12.73
N LEU A 244 -6.58 -8.61 -13.67
CA LEU A 244 -5.16 -8.98 -13.76
C LEU A 244 -4.33 -8.48 -12.58
N ASN A 245 -4.65 -7.30 -12.04
CA ASN A 245 -3.96 -6.72 -10.88
C ASN A 245 -4.46 -7.30 -9.54
N SER A 246 -5.55 -8.05 -9.54
CA SER A 246 -6.03 -8.74 -8.34
C SER A 246 -5.08 -9.88 -7.93
N VAL A 247 -5.16 -10.31 -6.66
CA VAL A 247 -4.36 -11.45 -6.17
C VAL A 247 -4.71 -12.72 -6.95
N LYS A 248 -5.99 -12.96 -7.27
CA LYS A 248 -6.42 -14.07 -8.13
C LYS A 248 -5.81 -13.98 -9.52
N GLY A 249 -5.79 -12.80 -10.12
CA GLY A 249 -5.18 -12.58 -11.44
C GLY A 249 -3.68 -12.83 -11.42
N ARG A 250 -2.98 -12.40 -10.37
CA ARG A 250 -1.54 -12.69 -10.19
C ARG A 250 -1.28 -14.19 -10.04
N ALA A 251 -2.14 -14.92 -9.32
CA ALA A 251 -2.05 -16.36 -9.19
C ALA A 251 -2.30 -17.07 -10.53
N ALA A 252 -3.33 -16.67 -11.27
CA ALA A 252 -3.62 -17.21 -12.60
C ALA A 252 -2.47 -16.95 -13.59
N MET A 253 -1.86 -15.76 -13.56
CA MET A 253 -0.66 -15.46 -14.36
C MET A 253 0.53 -16.33 -13.97
N ALA A 254 0.77 -16.55 -12.67
CA ALA A 254 1.84 -17.42 -12.22
C ALA A 254 1.63 -18.87 -12.71
N ILE A 255 0.41 -19.42 -12.61
CA ILE A 255 0.05 -20.72 -13.16
C ILE A 255 0.29 -20.76 -14.67
N GLY A 256 -0.16 -19.75 -15.42
CA GLY A 256 0.04 -19.66 -16.86
C GLY A 256 1.53 -19.69 -17.26
N HIS A 257 2.39 -18.99 -16.52
CA HIS A 257 3.84 -19.01 -16.76
C HIS A 257 4.47 -20.38 -16.46
N LEU A 258 4.04 -21.05 -15.37
CA LEU A 258 4.52 -22.39 -15.05
C LEU A 258 4.13 -23.42 -16.13
N LEU A 259 2.90 -23.34 -16.65
CA LEU A 259 2.39 -24.20 -17.73
C LEU A 259 3.14 -24.00 -19.05
N GLN A 260 3.56 -22.75 -19.35
CA GLN A 260 4.33 -22.43 -20.55
C GLN A 260 5.74 -23.02 -20.51
N GLU A 261 6.38 -22.98 -19.36
CA GLU A 261 7.78 -23.43 -19.21
C GLU A 261 7.89 -24.93 -18.92
N ASN A 262 6.89 -25.55 -18.33
CA ASN A 262 6.92 -26.95 -17.94
C ASN A 262 5.68 -27.71 -18.45
N LYS A 263 5.85 -28.44 -19.56
CA LYS A 263 4.77 -29.21 -20.17
C LYS A 263 4.27 -30.37 -19.29
N GLU A 264 5.06 -30.87 -18.36
CA GLU A 264 4.65 -31.94 -17.44
C GLU A 264 3.63 -31.46 -16.44
N PHE A 265 3.65 -30.17 -16.07
CA PHE A 265 2.61 -29.57 -15.24
C PHE A 265 1.24 -29.61 -15.91
N PHE A 266 1.19 -29.57 -17.24
CA PHE A 266 -0.10 -29.59 -17.96
C PHE A 266 -0.90 -30.86 -17.66
N SER A 267 -0.23 -32.00 -17.41
CA SER A 267 -0.87 -33.25 -17.06
C SER A 267 -1.52 -33.25 -15.67
N GLN A 268 -1.00 -32.43 -14.74
CA GLN A 268 -1.55 -32.31 -13.38
C GLN A 268 -2.80 -31.42 -13.29
N PHE A 269 -3.07 -30.61 -14.30
CA PHE A 269 -4.24 -29.71 -14.36
C PHE A 269 -5.34 -30.22 -15.30
N LYS A 270 -5.22 -31.45 -15.79
CA LYS A 270 -6.13 -32.00 -16.80
C LYS A 270 -7.38 -32.64 -16.21
N ASP A 271 -7.43 -32.85 -14.91
CA ASP A 271 -8.54 -33.36 -14.11
C ASP A 271 -9.15 -32.23 -13.27
#